data_cc2401cffe84fa34b8f784adfa5fecc8
#
_entry.id   cc2401cffe84fa34b8f784adfa5fecc8
#
_cell.length_a   1.000
_cell.length_b   1.000
_cell.length_c   1.000
_cell.angle_alpha   90.00
_cell.angle_beta   90.00
_cell.angle_gamma   90.00
#
_symmetry.space_group_name_H-M   'P 1'
#
loop_
_entity.id
_entity.type
_entity.pdbx_description
1 polymer ?
#
loop_
_entity_poly.entity_id
_entity_poly.type
_entity_poly.pdbx_seq_one_letter_code
_entity_poly.pdbx_strand_id
1 'polypeptide(L)'
;MAMYVAVVGSGARAGEWATRFLASGYDVVANDSTVADAVTTCWPLADRMGLFPGASPDRLRITDDPAVIAGAGLVQVVGDAPVPVTDGLVATDQTAFAHSPIHLLPLVELRSDHDDELAAFYASIGMATRTAASHPLERWRLGAGLVELTNGDHDSILAVMRALRATGQPIGLVVADHEAKRFASDASAPWAPGDVVEAPLRLYRTVVEPDWVDYNGHMTEAAYLTAAGWASDKLFRYIGDDEAYRAGGHSFYTVETHIHYLLEVDVHEPIEFTTQVLGVDAKRLHFVHEMYHGDTGAMLASVEQMLVHVDMNAGRSVAILPQVAAALDAIRDAHAHLPLPSRVGSVMQLPPKKP
;
A
#
# COMPACT_ATOMS: atom_id res chain seq x y z
N MET A 1 -34.39 -23.76 11.29
CA MET A 1 -34.31 -22.29 11.20
C MET A 1 -33.10 -21.95 10.33
N ALA A 2 -33.20 -20.95 9.48
CA ALA A 2 -32.02 -20.48 8.77
C ALA A 2 -31.01 -19.95 9.82
N MET A 3 -29.72 -20.25 9.63
CA MET A 3 -28.63 -19.75 10.47
C MET A 3 -28.57 -18.23 10.37
N TYR A 4 -28.53 -17.54 11.50
CA TYR A 4 -28.30 -16.10 11.56
C TYR A 4 -27.06 -15.79 12.40
N VAL A 5 -26.55 -14.58 12.27
CA VAL A 5 -25.33 -14.13 12.93
C VAL A 5 -25.66 -13.06 13.98
N ALA A 6 -25.03 -13.13 15.14
CA ALA A 6 -25.09 -12.07 16.13
C ALA A 6 -23.78 -11.25 16.13
N VAL A 7 -23.89 -9.93 16.22
CA VAL A 7 -22.78 -9.01 16.42
C VAL A 7 -22.96 -8.35 17.80
N VAL A 8 -21.99 -8.60 18.68
CA VAL A 8 -21.97 -8.09 20.05
C VAL A 8 -20.86 -7.06 20.19
N GLY A 9 -21.25 -5.83 20.46
CA GLY A 9 -20.34 -4.68 20.51
C GLY A 9 -20.98 -3.45 19.90
N SER A 10 -20.25 -2.34 19.81
CA SER A 10 -20.78 -1.05 19.37
C SER A 10 -19.86 -0.34 18.38
N GLY A 11 -20.37 0.73 17.78
CA GLY A 11 -19.63 1.65 16.95
C GLY A 11 -19.27 1.12 15.55
N ALA A 12 -18.32 1.80 14.92
CA ALA A 12 -17.99 1.58 13.50
C ALA A 12 -17.55 0.14 13.20
N ARG A 13 -16.70 -0.45 14.02
CA ARG A 13 -16.17 -1.79 13.80
C ARG A 13 -17.26 -2.89 13.87
N ALA A 14 -18.20 -2.76 14.82
CA ALA A 14 -19.35 -3.66 14.89
C ALA A 14 -20.26 -3.51 13.66
N GLY A 15 -20.45 -2.27 13.19
CA GLY A 15 -21.16 -2.00 11.95
C GLY A 15 -20.50 -2.54 10.70
N GLU A 16 -19.18 -2.52 10.62
CA GLU A 16 -18.41 -3.12 9.51
C GLU A 16 -18.62 -4.65 9.44
N TRP A 17 -18.56 -5.34 10.59
CA TRP A 17 -18.88 -6.76 10.68
C TRP A 17 -20.32 -7.06 10.29
N ALA A 18 -21.28 -6.31 10.85
CA ALA A 18 -22.70 -6.45 10.51
C ALA A 18 -22.91 -6.26 9.00
N THR A 19 -22.30 -5.23 8.41
CA THR A 19 -22.38 -4.96 6.97
C THR A 19 -21.83 -6.14 6.17
N ARG A 20 -20.70 -6.73 6.58
CA ARG A 20 -20.10 -7.89 5.90
C ARG A 20 -21.05 -9.08 5.89
N PHE A 21 -21.66 -9.41 7.02
CA PHE A 21 -22.62 -10.52 7.12
C PHE A 21 -23.89 -10.26 6.33
N LEU A 22 -24.45 -9.06 6.38
CA LEU A 22 -25.61 -8.63 5.60
C LEU A 22 -25.32 -8.69 4.09
N ALA A 23 -24.15 -8.22 3.65
CA ALA A 23 -23.69 -8.28 2.27
C ALA A 23 -23.48 -9.71 1.77
N SER A 24 -23.29 -10.64 2.69
CA SER A 24 -23.18 -12.07 2.43
C SER A 24 -24.52 -12.83 2.52
N GLY A 25 -25.64 -12.10 2.69
CA GLY A 25 -27.00 -12.66 2.66
C GLY A 25 -27.49 -13.24 3.99
N TYR A 26 -26.81 -13.03 5.10
CA TYR A 26 -27.25 -13.48 6.43
C TYR A 26 -28.27 -12.51 7.06
N ASP A 27 -29.15 -13.05 7.90
CA ASP A 27 -29.87 -12.25 8.91
C ASP A 27 -28.88 -11.92 10.02
N VAL A 28 -28.87 -10.66 10.46
CA VAL A 28 -27.96 -10.17 11.50
C VAL A 28 -28.75 -9.61 12.67
N VAL A 29 -28.39 -10.02 13.87
CA VAL A 29 -28.85 -9.37 15.10
C VAL A 29 -27.68 -8.64 15.76
N ALA A 30 -27.92 -7.43 16.27
CA ALA A 30 -26.90 -6.68 16.98
C ALA A 30 -27.46 -6.14 18.31
N ASN A 31 -26.61 -6.06 19.33
CA ASN A 31 -27.01 -5.65 20.66
C ASN A 31 -26.94 -4.13 20.92
N ASP A 32 -26.44 -3.37 19.94
CA ASP A 32 -26.25 -1.93 20.08
C ASP A 32 -26.79 -1.17 18.85
N SER A 33 -27.53 -0.08 19.12
CA SER A 33 -28.20 0.68 18.05
C SER A 33 -27.22 1.44 17.14
N THR A 34 -26.01 1.75 17.61
CA THR A 34 -24.98 2.43 16.78
C THR A 34 -24.54 1.58 15.59
N VAL A 35 -24.79 0.26 15.65
CA VAL A 35 -24.50 -0.65 14.54
C VAL A 35 -25.38 -0.34 13.32
N ALA A 36 -26.62 0.08 13.51
CA ALA A 36 -27.52 0.45 12.40
C ALA A 36 -27.04 1.68 11.64
N ASP A 37 -26.57 2.71 12.36
CA ASP A 37 -26.01 3.92 11.74
C ASP A 37 -24.73 3.60 10.96
N ALA A 38 -23.87 2.76 11.54
CA ALA A 38 -22.65 2.33 10.90
C ALA A 38 -22.92 1.47 9.64
N VAL A 39 -23.91 0.56 9.67
CA VAL A 39 -24.36 -0.20 8.49
C VAL A 39 -24.86 0.74 7.39
N THR A 40 -25.64 1.74 7.73
CA THR A 40 -26.12 2.75 6.77
C THR A 40 -24.95 3.47 6.08
N THR A 41 -23.89 3.75 6.80
CA THR A 41 -22.68 4.38 6.28
C THR A 41 -21.87 3.42 5.39
N CYS A 42 -21.73 2.15 5.77
CA CYS A 42 -20.90 1.16 5.09
C CYS A 42 -21.59 0.54 3.85
N TRP A 43 -22.92 0.42 3.87
CA TRP A 43 -23.67 -0.31 2.85
C TRP A 43 -23.45 0.14 1.42
N PRO A 44 -23.44 1.45 1.07
CA PRO A 44 -23.24 1.89 -0.31
C PRO A 44 -21.92 1.42 -0.93
N LEU A 45 -20.89 1.22 -0.09
CA LEU A 45 -19.59 0.73 -0.55
C LEU A 45 -19.59 -0.79 -0.68
N ALA A 46 -20.20 -1.52 0.25
CA ALA A 46 -20.37 -2.96 0.15
C ALA A 46 -21.17 -3.34 -1.11
N ASP A 47 -22.25 -2.60 -1.42
CA ASP A 47 -23.04 -2.79 -2.64
C ASP A 47 -22.21 -2.62 -3.91
N ARG A 48 -21.34 -1.62 -3.95
CA ARG A 48 -20.42 -1.39 -5.09
C ARG A 48 -19.36 -2.47 -5.24
N MET A 49 -19.00 -3.16 -4.17
CA MET A 49 -18.03 -4.27 -4.18
C MET A 49 -18.65 -5.60 -4.62
N GLY A 50 -19.98 -5.67 -4.68
CA GLY A 50 -20.74 -6.84 -5.03
C GLY A 50 -21.35 -7.55 -3.83
N LEU A 51 -22.60 -7.95 -3.98
CA LEU A 51 -23.41 -8.57 -2.94
C LEU A 51 -23.68 -10.05 -3.25
N PHE A 52 -23.76 -10.86 -2.21
CA PHE A 52 -24.23 -12.23 -2.33
C PHE A 52 -25.76 -12.27 -2.54
N PRO A 53 -26.30 -13.37 -3.11
CA PRO A 53 -27.74 -13.54 -3.25
C PRO A 53 -28.48 -13.39 -1.92
N GLY A 54 -29.52 -12.56 -1.89
CA GLY A 54 -30.33 -12.32 -0.70
C GLY A 54 -29.78 -11.27 0.25
N ALA A 55 -28.67 -10.61 -0.07
CA ALA A 55 -28.12 -9.50 0.71
C ALA A 55 -29.10 -8.32 0.79
N SER A 56 -29.30 -7.77 1.99
CA SER A 56 -30.09 -6.55 2.23
C SER A 56 -29.73 -5.96 3.60
N PRO A 57 -29.63 -4.63 3.72
CA PRO A 57 -29.45 -3.97 5.01
C PRO A 57 -30.71 -4.12 5.91
N ASP A 58 -31.89 -4.36 5.31
CA ASP A 58 -33.16 -4.56 6.05
C ASP A 58 -33.18 -5.85 6.89
N ARG A 59 -32.19 -6.72 6.72
CA ARG A 59 -32.02 -7.96 7.48
C ARG A 59 -31.30 -7.74 8.82
N LEU A 60 -30.93 -6.51 9.14
CA LEU A 60 -30.44 -6.13 10.46
C LEU A 60 -31.57 -5.95 11.46
N ARG A 61 -31.43 -6.57 12.62
CA ARG A 61 -32.32 -6.39 13.76
C ARG A 61 -31.51 -6.00 15.00
N ILE A 62 -31.90 -4.92 15.66
CA ILE A 62 -31.33 -4.54 16.97
C ILE A 62 -32.14 -5.24 18.08
N THR A 63 -31.44 -5.84 19.05
CA THR A 63 -32.06 -6.54 20.19
C THR A 63 -31.09 -6.57 21.37
N ASP A 64 -31.65 -6.39 22.56
CA ASP A 64 -30.96 -6.58 23.84
C ASP A 64 -31.31 -7.94 24.50
N ASP A 65 -32.12 -8.77 23.84
CA ASP A 65 -32.51 -10.09 24.33
C ASP A 65 -31.35 -11.08 24.27
N PRO A 66 -30.75 -11.50 25.42
CA PRO A 66 -29.62 -12.43 25.43
C PRO A 66 -29.94 -13.80 24.82
N ALA A 67 -31.22 -14.23 24.89
CA ALA A 67 -31.62 -15.53 24.33
C ALA A 67 -31.58 -15.52 22.79
N VAL A 68 -31.91 -14.37 22.18
CA VAL A 68 -31.81 -14.18 20.74
C VAL A 68 -30.34 -14.16 20.31
N ILE A 69 -29.46 -13.48 21.07
CA ILE A 69 -28.03 -13.46 20.78
C ILE A 69 -27.43 -14.86 20.92
N ALA A 70 -27.75 -15.56 22.01
CA ALA A 70 -27.24 -16.89 22.29
C ALA A 70 -27.68 -17.95 21.29
N GLY A 71 -28.83 -17.76 20.63
CA GLY A 71 -29.35 -18.66 19.60
C GLY A 71 -28.76 -18.50 18.22
N ALA A 72 -27.82 -17.57 18.02
CA ALA A 72 -27.13 -17.36 16.73
C ALA A 72 -26.17 -18.51 16.40
N GLY A 73 -26.05 -18.85 15.13
CA GLY A 73 -25.09 -19.86 14.66
C GLY A 73 -23.66 -19.40 14.74
N LEU A 74 -23.43 -18.08 14.65
CA LEU A 74 -22.16 -17.41 14.95
C LEU A 74 -22.43 -16.17 15.78
N VAL A 75 -21.63 -15.96 16.82
CA VAL A 75 -21.58 -14.71 17.60
C VAL A 75 -20.23 -14.05 17.35
N GLN A 76 -20.22 -12.91 16.67
CA GLN A 76 -19.06 -12.05 16.49
C GLN A 76 -18.99 -11.02 17.60
N VAL A 77 -18.01 -11.14 18.48
CA VAL A 77 -17.78 -10.18 19.59
C VAL A 77 -16.71 -9.18 19.16
N VAL A 78 -16.99 -7.92 19.35
CA VAL A 78 -16.15 -6.79 18.89
C VAL A 78 -15.64 -5.99 20.08
N GLY A 79 -14.35 -5.73 20.13
CA GLY A 79 -13.69 -5.00 21.21
C GLY A 79 -13.75 -5.76 22.54
N ASP A 80 -13.97 -5.03 23.61
CA ASP A 80 -14.04 -5.56 24.98
C ASP A 80 -15.47 -5.96 25.41
N ALA A 81 -16.37 -6.18 24.45
CA ALA A 81 -17.73 -6.59 24.76
C ALA A 81 -17.74 -7.99 25.41
N PRO A 82 -18.66 -8.24 26.35
CA PRO A 82 -18.70 -9.53 27.05
C PRO A 82 -19.09 -10.66 26.07
N VAL A 83 -18.38 -11.78 26.15
CA VAL A 83 -18.69 -12.97 25.35
C VAL A 83 -19.96 -13.63 25.90
N PRO A 84 -21.02 -13.76 25.12
CA PRO A 84 -22.24 -14.43 25.59
C PRO A 84 -22.06 -15.94 25.69
N VAL A 85 -22.83 -16.59 26.55
CA VAL A 85 -22.92 -18.04 26.60
C VAL A 85 -23.82 -18.52 25.46
N THR A 86 -23.27 -19.33 24.55
CA THR A 86 -23.97 -19.83 23.35
C THR A 86 -23.44 -21.22 22.99
N ASP A 87 -24.29 -22.01 22.30
CA ASP A 87 -23.93 -23.29 21.68
C ASP A 87 -23.38 -23.06 20.23
N GLY A 88 -23.49 -21.85 19.69
CA GLY A 88 -22.98 -21.47 18.37
C GLY A 88 -21.48 -21.18 18.37
N LEU A 89 -20.94 -20.93 17.18
CA LEU A 89 -19.56 -20.48 17.01
C LEU A 89 -19.38 -19.11 17.67
N VAL A 90 -18.23 -18.90 18.29
CA VAL A 90 -17.87 -17.61 18.87
C VAL A 90 -16.57 -17.11 18.25
N ALA A 91 -16.63 -15.94 17.68
CA ALA A 91 -15.45 -15.22 17.19
C ALA A 91 -15.28 -13.91 17.96
N THR A 92 -14.06 -13.61 18.35
CA THR A 92 -13.69 -12.34 19.01
C THR A 92 -12.57 -11.68 18.22
N ASP A 93 -12.29 -10.41 18.44
CA ASP A 93 -11.12 -9.75 17.86
C ASP A 93 -9.78 -10.41 18.27
N GLN A 94 -9.81 -11.28 19.28
CA GLN A 94 -8.63 -12.05 19.70
C GLN A 94 -8.51 -13.41 19.03
N THR A 95 -9.60 -14.01 18.55
CA THR A 95 -9.61 -15.34 17.89
C THR A 95 -9.74 -15.24 16.39
N ALA A 96 -10.46 -14.23 15.90
CA ALA A 96 -10.71 -14.00 14.48
C ALA A 96 -10.62 -12.48 14.20
N PHE A 97 -9.48 -12.04 13.78
CA PHE A 97 -9.24 -10.61 13.55
C PHE A 97 -9.37 -10.25 12.07
N ALA A 98 -10.08 -9.15 11.80
CA ALA A 98 -10.12 -8.54 10.49
C ALA A 98 -9.73 -7.07 10.57
N HIS A 99 -9.06 -6.54 9.57
CA HIS A 99 -8.74 -5.12 9.50
C HIS A 99 -9.92 -4.30 8.98
N SER A 100 -10.15 -3.14 9.59
CA SER A 100 -11.07 -2.15 9.04
C SER A 100 -10.52 -1.56 7.73
N PRO A 101 -11.39 -1.34 6.74
CA PRO A 101 -12.84 -1.56 6.75
C PRO A 101 -13.22 -3.01 6.38
N ILE A 102 -13.74 -3.76 7.35
CA ILE A 102 -13.99 -5.21 7.27
C ILE A 102 -14.98 -5.57 6.14
N HIS A 103 -15.95 -4.71 5.90
CA HIS A 103 -16.96 -4.91 4.85
C HIS A 103 -16.39 -4.82 3.42
N LEU A 104 -15.17 -4.28 3.26
CA LEU A 104 -14.46 -4.16 1.98
C LEU A 104 -13.28 -5.12 1.86
N LEU A 105 -12.66 -5.50 2.99
CA LEU A 105 -11.49 -6.35 3.04
C LEU A 105 -11.91 -7.77 3.42
N PRO A 106 -12.06 -8.68 2.45
CA PRO A 106 -12.53 -10.03 2.72
C PRO A 106 -11.41 -10.93 3.26
N LEU A 107 -10.75 -10.53 4.36
CA LEU A 107 -9.69 -11.29 5.01
C LEU A 107 -9.86 -11.31 6.52
N VAL A 108 -9.71 -12.50 7.08
CA VAL A 108 -9.73 -12.76 8.52
C VAL A 108 -8.49 -13.54 8.94
N GLU A 109 -7.83 -13.10 9.99
CA GLU A 109 -6.71 -13.79 10.63
C GLU A 109 -7.22 -14.59 11.82
N LEU A 110 -7.13 -15.93 11.75
CA LEU A 110 -7.47 -16.85 12.82
C LEU A 110 -6.25 -17.12 13.71
N ARG A 111 -6.46 -17.14 15.02
CA ARG A 111 -5.39 -17.32 16.01
C ARG A 111 -5.08 -18.76 16.37
N SER A 112 -5.92 -19.68 15.99
CA SER A 112 -5.78 -21.10 16.30
C SER A 112 -5.77 -21.94 15.04
N ASP A 113 -4.83 -22.86 14.94
CA ASP A 113 -4.77 -23.86 13.86
C ASP A 113 -5.93 -24.88 13.92
N HIS A 114 -6.80 -24.77 14.93
CA HIS A 114 -7.89 -25.71 15.20
C HIS A 114 -9.28 -25.11 15.01
N ASP A 115 -9.38 -23.89 14.45
CA ASP A 115 -10.65 -23.22 14.19
C ASP A 115 -11.20 -23.53 12.78
N ASP A 116 -11.19 -24.81 12.38
CA ASP A 116 -11.66 -25.24 11.05
C ASP A 116 -13.12 -24.82 10.79
N GLU A 117 -13.97 -24.80 11.82
CA GLU A 117 -15.37 -24.39 11.70
C GLU A 117 -15.50 -22.88 11.45
N LEU A 118 -14.71 -22.05 12.15
CA LEU A 118 -14.65 -20.62 11.90
C LEU A 118 -14.06 -20.33 10.51
N ALA A 119 -13.01 -21.05 10.13
CA ALA A 119 -12.42 -20.91 8.81
C ALA A 119 -13.43 -21.23 7.70
N ALA A 120 -14.15 -22.36 7.84
CA ALA A 120 -15.20 -22.75 6.90
C ALA A 120 -16.34 -21.73 6.85
N PHE A 121 -16.76 -21.19 7.99
CA PHE A 121 -17.76 -20.13 8.04
C PHE A 121 -17.32 -18.89 7.29
N TYR A 122 -16.14 -18.33 7.60
CA TYR A 122 -15.65 -17.13 6.92
C TYR A 122 -15.43 -17.36 5.42
N ALA A 123 -14.94 -18.53 5.02
CA ALA A 123 -14.83 -18.88 3.61
C ALA A 123 -16.20 -18.89 2.91
N SER A 124 -17.28 -19.34 3.58
CA SER A 124 -18.62 -19.35 3.03
C SER A 124 -19.20 -17.97 2.71
N ILE A 125 -18.68 -16.92 3.37
CA ILE A 125 -19.04 -15.53 3.14
C ILE A 125 -17.99 -14.80 2.26
N GLY A 126 -17.14 -15.55 1.57
CA GLY A 126 -16.13 -15.01 0.67
C GLY A 126 -14.98 -14.29 1.36
N MET A 127 -14.70 -14.59 2.63
CA MET A 127 -13.51 -14.12 3.32
C MET A 127 -12.41 -15.18 3.24
N ALA A 128 -11.23 -14.78 2.81
CA ALA A 128 -10.04 -15.62 2.95
C ALA A 128 -9.61 -15.68 4.41
N THR A 129 -9.20 -16.85 4.86
CA THR A 129 -8.71 -17.07 6.21
C THR A 129 -7.22 -17.34 6.20
N ARG A 130 -6.54 -16.81 7.20
CA ARG A 130 -5.12 -17.05 7.42
C ARG A 130 -4.89 -17.38 8.88
N THR A 131 -4.04 -18.37 9.17
CA THR A 131 -3.63 -18.66 10.54
C THR A 131 -2.42 -17.85 10.92
N ALA A 132 -2.49 -17.13 12.04
CA ALA A 132 -1.37 -16.37 12.58
C ALA A 132 -0.41 -17.31 13.29
N ALA A 133 0.72 -17.60 12.67
CA ALA A 133 1.67 -18.60 13.18
C ALA A 133 2.36 -18.25 14.50
N SER A 134 2.37 -17.03 15.03
CA SER A 134 3.02 -16.79 16.34
C SER A 134 3.06 -15.36 16.89
N HIS A 135 2.56 -14.37 16.26
CA HIS A 135 2.46 -13.04 16.85
C HIS A 135 1.34 -12.20 16.29
N PRO A 136 0.79 -11.41 17.19
CA PRO A 136 -0.45 -10.74 16.91
C PRO A 136 -0.31 -9.74 15.77
N LEU A 137 -1.33 -9.60 15.01
CA LEU A 137 -1.99 -8.41 14.52
C LEU A 137 -1.13 -7.15 14.23
N GLU A 138 -0.08 -6.91 15.00
CA GLU A 138 0.85 -5.80 14.81
C GLU A 138 1.74 -5.96 13.56
N ARG A 139 1.84 -7.18 13.01
CA ARG A 139 2.65 -7.47 11.82
C ARG A 139 1.84 -7.75 10.58
N TRP A 140 0.53 -7.83 10.69
CA TRP A 140 -0.28 -8.01 9.51
C TRP A 140 -0.43 -6.67 8.81
N ARG A 141 0.23 -6.56 7.68
CA ARG A 141 0.14 -5.38 6.85
C ARG A 141 -1.02 -5.56 5.87
N LEU A 142 -1.87 -4.56 5.81
CA LEU A 142 -3.06 -4.57 4.96
C LEU A 142 -2.68 -4.86 3.49
N GLY A 143 -1.57 -4.31 3.01
CA GLY A 143 -1.06 -4.57 1.67
C GLY A 143 -0.67 -6.04 1.44
N ALA A 144 -0.08 -6.70 2.45
CA ALA A 144 0.23 -8.12 2.37
C ALA A 144 -1.02 -8.98 2.20
N GLY A 145 -2.06 -8.67 2.98
CA GLY A 145 -3.36 -9.32 2.87
C GLY A 145 -4.01 -9.11 1.52
N LEU A 146 -3.95 -7.90 0.97
CA LEU A 146 -4.48 -7.61 -0.35
C LEU A 146 -3.80 -8.41 -1.45
N VAL A 147 -2.46 -8.49 -1.43
CA VAL A 147 -1.69 -9.28 -2.40
C VAL A 147 -2.06 -10.77 -2.30
N GLU A 148 -2.19 -11.29 -1.08
CA GLU A 148 -2.58 -12.69 -0.86
C GLU A 148 -4.00 -12.99 -1.36
N LEU A 149 -4.96 -12.11 -1.06
CA LEU A 149 -6.37 -12.22 -1.49
C LEU A 149 -6.55 -12.17 -3.01
N THR A 150 -5.76 -11.37 -3.66
CA THR A 150 -5.87 -11.13 -5.11
C THR A 150 -4.92 -12.01 -5.91
N ASN A 151 -4.13 -12.88 -5.28
CA ASN A 151 -3.02 -13.63 -5.89
C ASN A 151 -2.05 -12.70 -6.63
N GLY A 152 -1.90 -11.47 -6.16
CA GLY A 152 -1.08 -10.46 -6.82
C GLY A 152 -1.74 -9.83 -8.04
N ASP A 153 -3.02 -10.09 -8.29
CA ASP A 153 -3.75 -9.46 -9.39
C ASP A 153 -3.87 -7.95 -9.15
N HIS A 154 -3.23 -7.20 -10.01
CA HIS A 154 -3.05 -5.77 -9.87
C HIS A 154 -4.38 -5.00 -9.93
N ASP A 155 -5.25 -5.36 -10.85
CA ASP A 155 -6.56 -4.68 -11.03
C ASP A 155 -7.46 -4.87 -9.81
N SER A 156 -7.46 -6.07 -9.25
CA SER A 156 -8.18 -6.38 -8.00
C SER A 156 -7.64 -5.59 -6.81
N ILE A 157 -6.30 -5.48 -6.68
CA ILE A 157 -5.67 -4.66 -5.64
C ILE A 157 -6.09 -3.20 -5.78
N LEU A 158 -6.01 -2.64 -6.98
CA LEU A 158 -6.39 -1.25 -7.26
C LEU A 158 -7.88 -1.00 -7.00
N ALA A 159 -8.75 -1.93 -7.37
CA ALA A 159 -10.19 -1.81 -7.10
C ALA A 159 -10.47 -1.71 -5.59
N VAL A 160 -9.83 -2.55 -4.78
CA VAL A 160 -9.94 -2.49 -3.32
C VAL A 160 -9.33 -1.21 -2.77
N MET A 161 -8.17 -0.78 -3.26
CA MET A 161 -7.54 0.49 -2.85
C MET A 161 -8.42 1.70 -3.16
N ARG A 162 -9.07 1.75 -4.33
CA ARG A 162 -10.02 2.80 -4.68
C ARG A 162 -11.23 2.82 -3.76
N ALA A 163 -11.77 1.64 -3.43
CA ALA A 163 -12.85 1.51 -2.47
C ALA A 163 -12.43 2.00 -1.08
N LEU A 164 -11.24 1.62 -0.60
CA LEU A 164 -10.68 2.09 0.67
C LEU A 164 -10.51 3.62 0.68
N ARG A 165 -9.98 4.20 -0.41
CA ARG A 165 -9.87 5.67 -0.54
C ARG A 165 -11.22 6.36 -0.45
N ALA A 166 -12.27 5.77 -1.02
CA ALA A 166 -13.63 6.31 -0.97
C ALA A 166 -14.21 6.31 0.46
N THR A 167 -13.69 5.49 1.39
CA THR A 167 -14.09 5.51 2.81
C THR A 167 -13.41 6.60 3.62
N GLY A 168 -12.44 7.33 3.06
CA GLY A 168 -11.61 8.28 3.81
C GLY A 168 -10.59 7.63 4.75
N GLN A 169 -10.38 6.32 4.64
CA GLN A 169 -9.36 5.61 5.42
C GLN A 169 -7.95 5.99 4.96
N PRO A 170 -6.97 6.08 5.89
CA PRO A 170 -5.58 6.34 5.54
C PRO A 170 -4.99 5.11 4.82
N ILE A 171 -5.00 5.15 3.50
CA ILE A 171 -4.50 4.04 2.66
C ILE A 171 -2.98 4.08 2.44
N GLY A 172 -2.30 5.10 2.94
CA GLY A 172 -0.85 5.26 2.74
C GLY A 172 -0.03 4.05 3.15
N LEU A 173 -0.42 3.39 4.26
CA LEU A 173 0.24 2.14 4.69
C LEU A 173 -0.01 0.97 3.75
N VAL A 174 -1.20 0.90 3.13
CA VAL A 174 -1.54 -0.14 2.14
C VAL A 174 -0.72 0.06 0.88
N VAL A 175 -0.64 1.30 0.40
CA VAL A 175 0.15 1.67 -0.78
C VAL A 175 1.62 1.37 -0.51
N ALA A 176 2.16 1.88 0.59
CA ALA A 176 3.57 1.68 0.94
C ALA A 176 3.94 0.21 1.09
N ASP A 177 3.07 -0.63 1.64
CA ASP A 177 3.35 -2.05 1.82
C ASP A 177 3.23 -2.85 0.51
N HIS A 178 2.26 -2.51 -0.35
CA HIS A 178 2.16 -3.06 -1.70
C HIS A 178 3.39 -2.69 -2.53
N GLU A 179 3.76 -1.42 -2.52
CA GLU A 179 4.96 -0.93 -3.18
C GLU A 179 6.22 -1.60 -2.63
N ALA A 180 6.39 -1.69 -1.31
CA ALA A 180 7.53 -2.34 -0.70
C ALA A 180 7.67 -3.81 -1.13
N LYS A 181 6.58 -4.56 -1.27
CA LYS A 181 6.62 -5.94 -1.77
C LYS A 181 6.93 -6.04 -3.25
N ARG A 182 6.35 -5.18 -4.05
CA ARG A 182 6.66 -5.06 -5.48
C ARG A 182 8.16 -4.79 -5.68
N PHE A 183 8.77 -3.99 -4.80
CA PHE A 183 10.19 -3.67 -4.82
C PHE A 183 11.08 -4.74 -4.16
N ALA A 184 10.57 -5.50 -3.20
CA ALA A 184 11.33 -6.56 -2.55
C ALA A 184 11.67 -7.73 -3.49
N SER A 185 10.84 -7.98 -4.50
CA SER A 185 11.09 -9.05 -5.49
C SER A 185 12.25 -8.75 -6.43
N ASP A 186 12.61 -7.44 -6.59
CA ASP A 186 13.68 -6.96 -7.48
C ASP A 186 14.80 -6.24 -6.70
N ALA A 187 14.94 -6.49 -5.41
CA ALA A 187 15.93 -5.81 -4.58
C ALA A 187 17.35 -6.20 -5.01
N SER A 188 18.03 -5.31 -5.72
CA SER A 188 19.48 -5.32 -5.77
C SER A 188 20.01 -5.29 -4.33
N ALA A 189 20.98 -6.14 -4.02
CA ALA A 189 21.61 -6.10 -2.69
C ALA A 189 22.13 -4.68 -2.42
N PRO A 190 22.04 -4.18 -1.17
CA PRO A 190 22.67 -2.92 -0.81
C PRO A 190 24.14 -2.94 -1.17
N TRP A 191 24.67 -1.80 -1.62
CA TRP A 191 26.07 -1.65 -1.90
C TRP A 191 26.94 -1.98 -0.67
N ALA A 192 28.01 -2.73 -0.90
CA ALA A 192 29.01 -3.02 0.12
C ALA A 192 30.41 -2.54 -0.33
N PRO A 193 31.30 -2.20 0.61
CA PRO A 193 32.66 -1.78 0.27
C PRO A 193 33.39 -2.85 -0.58
N GLY A 194 33.84 -2.44 -1.76
CA GLY A 194 34.51 -3.29 -2.72
C GLY A 194 33.64 -3.73 -3.89
N ASP A 195 32.34 -3.46 -3.86
CA ASP A 195 31.46 -3.72 -5.00
C ASP A 195 31.77 -2.82 -6.18
N VAL A 196 31.63 -3.35 -7.37
CA VAL A 196 31.73 -2.55 -8.61
C VAL A 196 30.42 -1.81 -8.81
N VAL A 197 30.51 -0.48 -8.88
CA VAL A 197 29.37 0.38 -9.14
C VAL A 197 29.14 0.50 -10.64
N GLU A 198 27.92 0.20 -11.07
CA GLU A 198 27.47 0.41 -12.46
C GLU A 198 27.39 1.93 -12.75
N ALA A 199 27.77 2.35 -13.95
CA ALA A 199 27.82 3.77 -14.32
C ALA A 199 27.20 4.01 -15.71
N PRO A 200 25.98 4.62 -15.80
CA PRO A 200 25.06 4.97 -14.70
C PRO A 200 24.39 3.73 -14.08
N LEU A 201 23.87 3.87 -12.86
CA LEU A 201 23.09 2.81 -12.20
C LEU A 201 21.80 2.49 -12.96
N ARG A 202 21.43 1.20 -13.02
CA ARG A 202 20.16 0.70 -13.59
C ARG A 202 19.41 -0.11 -12.56
N LEU A 203 18.79 0.58 -11.61
CA LEU A 203 18.19 -0.04 -10.43
C LEU A 203 16.67 -0.27 -10.55
N TYR A 204 16.02 0.35 -11.53
CA TYR A 204 14.56 0.31 -11.63
C TYR A 204 14.08 0.19 -13.06
N ARG A 205 13.17 -0.74 -13.26
CA ARG A 205 12.36 -0.91 -14.47
C ARG A 205 10.96 -1.37 -14.09
N THR A 206 9.97 -1.01 -14.87
CA THR A 206 8.58 -1.41 -14.70
C THR A 206 7.82 -1.30 -16.01
N VAL A 207 6.50 -1.42 -15.96
CA VAL A 207 5.58 -1.09 -17.06
C VAL A 207 4.72 0.09 -16.67
N VAL A 208 4.18 0.82 -17.65
CA VAL A 208 3.21 1.89 -17.41
C VAL A 208 1.91 1.28 -16.91
N GLU A 209 1.51 1.66 -15.71
CA GLU A 209 0.34 1.10 -15.04
C GLU A 209 -0.96 1.77 -15.55
N PRO A 210 -2.11 1.05 -15.58
CA PRO A 210 -3.38 1.63 -16.02
C PRO A 210 -3.81 2.90 -15.28
N ASP A 211 -3.42 3.03 -14.00
CA ASP A 211 -3.72 4.22 -13.19
C ASP A 211 -2.80 5.41 -13.47
N TRP A 212 -1.78 5.22 -14.29
CA TRP A 212 -0.83 6.25 -14.65
C TRP A 212 -1.20 7.00 -15.92
N VAL A 213 -2.17 6.50 -16.67
CA VAL A 213 -2.57 7.09 -17.93
C VAL A 213 -3.83 7.94 -17.80
N ASP A 214 -3.96 8.91 -18.68
CA ASP A 214 -5.15 9.74 -18.81
C ASP A 214 -6.17 9.13 -19.81
N TYR A 215 -7.19 9.90 -20.15
CA TYR A 215 -8.23 9.50 -21.12
C TYR A 215 -7.70 9.31 -22.55
N ASN A 216 -6.48 9.76 -22.87
CA ASN A 216 -5.82 9.53 -24.15
C ASN A 216 -5.02 8.21 -24.18
N GLY A 217 -4.88 7.56 -23.03
CA GLY A 217 -4.08 6.34 -22.89
C GLY A 217 -2.59 6.58 -22.65
N HIS A 218 -2.16 7.84 -22.55
CA HIS A 218 -0.77 8.20 -22.32
C HIS A 218 -0.50 8.49 -20.84
N MET A 219 0.72 8.18 -20.40
CA MET A 219 1.18 8.41 -19.05
C MET A 219 1.08 9.90 -18.67
N THR A 220 0.41 10.18 -17.54
CA THR A 220 0.19 11.55 -17.05
C THR A 220 1.49 12.17 -16.53
N GLU A 221 1.60 13.50 -16.56
CA GLU A 221 2.76 14.23 -16.04
C GLU A 221 3.12 13.85 -14.59
N ALA A 222 2.10 13.65 -13.74
CA ALA A 222 2.29 13.26 -12.35
C ALA A 222 2.86 11.83 -12.21
N ALA A 223 2.50 10.94 -13.12
CA ALA A 223 2.95 9.55 -13.11
C ALA A 223 4.44 9.42 -13.46
N TYR A 224 4.98 10.27 -14.35
CA TYR A 224 6.43 10.31 -14.61
C TYR A 224 7.21 10.63 -13.32
N LEU A 225 6.72 11.61 -12.54
CA LEU A 225 7.36 11.97 -11.28
C LEU A 225 7.18 10.85 -10.23
N THR A 226 6.05 10.18 -10.20
CA THR A 226 5.78 9.02 -9.33
C THR A 226 6.75 7.88 -9.63
N ALA A 227 6.91 7.52 -10.91
CA ALA A 227 7.83 6.47 -11.34
C ALA A 227 9.30 6.83 -11.02
N ALA A 228 9.69 8.10 -11.20
CA ALA A 228 11.01 8.59 -10.79
C ALA A 228 11.21 8.54 -9.26
N GLY A 229 10.14 8.76 -8.48
CA GLY A 229 10.17 8.58 -7.03
C GLY A 229 10.49 7.14 -6.63
N TRP A 230 9.98 6.17 -7.38
CA TRP A 230 10.30 4.76 -7.14
C TRP A 230 11.71 4.39 -7.57
N ALA A 231 12.21 4.99 -8.65
CA ALA A 231 13.62 4.87 -9.00
C ALA A 231 14.53 5.43 -7.89
N SER A 232 14.10 6.55 -7.25
CA SER A 232 14.78 7.10 -6.07
C SER A 232 14.74 6.15 -4.87
N ASP A 233 13.61 5.47 -4.60
CA ASP A 233 13.52 4.47 -3.52
C ASP A 233 14.50 3.31 -3.74
N LYS A 234 14.66 2.85 -5.00
CA LYS A 234 15.68 1.86 -5.34
C LYS A 234 17.10 2.36 -5.07
N LEU A 235 17.40 3.62 -5.41
CA LEU A 235 18.67 4.23 -5.06
C LEU A 235 18.88 4.28 -3.55
N PHE A 236 17.86 4.68 -2.78
CA PHE A 236 17.94 4.74 -1.32
C PHE A 236 18.25 3.38 -0.71
N ARG A 237 17.57 2.33 -1.12
CA ARG A 237 17.85 0.96 -0.68
C ARG A 237 19.26 0.51 -1.07
N TYR A 238 19.70 0.84 -2.27
CA TYR A 238 21.04 0.51 -2.75
C TYR A 238 22.14 1.18 -1.92
N ILE A 239 21.95 2.43 -1.47
CA ILE A 239 22.91 3.15 -0.62
C ILE A 239 22.78 2.86 0.88
N GLY A 240 21.76 2.05 1.28
CA GLY A 240 21.53 1.69 2.68
C GLY A 240 20.60 2.61 3.46
N ASP A 241 19.84 3.51 2.78
CA ASP A 241 18.67 4.19 3.39
C ASP A 241 17.45 3.27 3.29
N ASP A 242 17.46 2.23 4.11
CA ASP A 242 16.43 1.22 4.24
C ASP A 242 15.46 1.51 5.40
N GLU A 243 14.60 0.54 5.72
CA GLU A 243 13.66 0.63 6.82
C GLU A 243 14.34 0.83 8.18
N ALA A 244 15.50 0.20 8.39
CA ALA A 244 16.26 0.32 9.64
C ALA A 244 16.85 1.73 9.79
N TYR A 245 17.34 2.31 8.69
CA TYR A 245 17.85 3.67 8.66
C TYR A 245 16.75 4.69 9.01
N ARG A 246 15.56 4.53 8.40
CA ARG A 246 14.39 5.37 8.68
C ARG A 246 13.85 5.19 10.09
N ALA A 247 13.85 3.96 10.60
CA ALA A 247 13.48 3.68 12.00
C ALA A 247 14.48 4.32 12.98
N GLY A 248 15.74 4.50 12.57
CA GLY A 248 16.75 5.27 13.31
C GLY A 248 16.51 6.78 13.30
N GLY A 249 15.49 7.27 12.60
CA GLY A 249 15.12 8.69 12.55
C GLY A 249 15.81 9.49 11.45
N HIS A 250 16.40 8.84 10.45
CA HIS A 250 17.13 9.50 9.37
C HIS A 250 16.48 9.23 8.01
N SER A 251 16.53 10.20 7.10
CA SER A 251 16.06 10.04 5.72
C SER A 251 16.56 11.18 4.84
N PHE A 252 16.30 11.09 3.53
CA PHE A 252 16.48 12.17 2.57
C PHE A 252 15.14 12.82 2.21
N TYR A 253 15.08 14.14 2.25
CA TYR A 253 13.93 14.91 1.80
C TYR A 253 14.25 15.63 0.50
N THR A 254 13.41 15.48 -0.50
CA THR A 254 13.52 16.20 -1.76
C THR A 254 13.21 17.67 -1.53
N VAL A 255 14.13 18.54 -1.93
CA VAL A 255 13.98 20.00 -1.80
C VAL A 255 13.79 20.70 -3.13
N GLU A 256 14.18 20.06 -4.23
CA GLU A 256 14.00 20.59 -5.57
C GLU A 256 13.92 19.46 -6.59
N THR A 257 13.02 19.58 -7.57
CA THR A 257 12.89 18.65 -8.68
C THR A 257 12.64 19.41 -9.97
N HIS A 258 13.43 19.11 -10.99
CA HIS A 258 13.21 19.56 -12.36
C HIS A 258 12.89 18.33 -13.22
N ILE A 259 11.77 18.37 -13.92
CA ILE A 259 11.37 17.30 -14.84
C ILE A 259 11.21 17.84 -16.26
N HIS A 260 11.73 17.09 -17.24
CA HIS A 260 11.53 17.31 -18.65
C HIS A 260 10.81 16.15 -19.26
N TYR A 261 9.63 16.38 -19.80
CA TYR A 261 8.84 15.40 -20.57
C TYR A 261 9.27 15.50 -22.03
N LEU A 262 9.69 14.38 -22.61
CA LEU A 262 10.29 14.34 -23.93
C LEU A 262 9.45 13.57 -24.93
N LEU A 263 8.90 12.43 -24.55
CA LEU A 263 8.03 11.58 -25.34
C LEU A 263 6.91 11.02 -24.49
N GLU A 264 5.79 10.79 -25.11
CA GLU A 264 4.66 10.08 -24.54
C GLU A 264 4.95 8.57 -24.48
N VAL A 265 4.28 7.89 -23.58
CA VAL A 265 4.35 6.43 -23.43
C VAL A 265 2.97 5.90 -23.08
N ASP A 266 2.58 4.78 -23.70
CA ASP A 266 1.26 4.18 -23.56
C ASP A 266 1.19 3.25 -22.34
N VAL A 267 -0.04 2.89 -21.99
CA VAL A 267 -0.31 1.90 -20.93
C VAL A 267 0.34 0.55 -21.29
N HIS A 268 0.88 -0.13 -20.28
CA HIS A 268 1.57 -1.42 -20.37
C HIS A 268 2.92 -1.42 -21.11
N GLU A 269 3.35 -0.28 -21.67
CA GLU A 269 4.68 -0.18 -22.25
C GLU A 269 5.77 -0.27 -21.17
N PRO A 270 6.89 -0.96 -21.47
CA PRO A 270 7.98 -1.08 -20.51
C PRO A 270 8.78 0.21 -20.39
N ILE A 271 9.12 0.56 -19.16
CA ILE A 271 9.96 1.72 -18.87
C ILE A 271 11.13 1.32 -17.96
N GLU A 272 12.27 1.91 -18.17
CA GLU A 272 13.47 1.70 -17.35
C GLU A 272 14.15 3.04 -17.00
N PHE A 273 14.90 3.02 -15.93
CA PHE A 273 15.57 4.22 -15.42
C PHE A 273 17.08 3.99 -15.32
N THR A 274 17.82 5.00 -15.75
CA THR A 274 19.21 5.16 -15.33
C THR A 274 19.30 6.25 -14.27
N THR A 275 20.24 6.10 -13.34
CA THR A 275 20.49 7.08 -12.28
C THR A 275 21.96 7.47 -12.30
N GLN A 276 22.22 8.78 -12.45
CA GLN A 276 23.55 9.34 -12.33
C GLN A 276 23.63 10.29 -11.12
N VAL A 277 24.50 9.97 -10.16
CA VAL A 277 24.83 10.89 -9.06
C VAL A 277 25.76 11.96 -9.61
N LEU A 278 25.34 13.21 -9.45
CA LEU A 278 26.02 14.40 -9.97
C LEU A 278 26.88 15.09 -8.90
N GLY A 279 26.45 15.00 -7.65
CA GLY A 279 27.18 15.60 -6.54
C GLY A 279 26.66 15.15 -5.18
N VAL A 280 27.60 15.08 -4.24
CA VAL A 280 27.31 14.78 -2.83
C VAL A 280 28.14 15.71 -1.97
N ASP A 281 27.53 16.29 -0.95
CA ASP A 281 28.26 16.98 0.12
C ASP A 281 27.88 16.39 1.49
N ALA A 282 28.27 17.06 2.56
CA ALA A 282 28.04 16.56 3.91
C ALA A 282 26.57 16.27 4.25
N LYS A 283 25.62 16.92 3.53
CA LYS A 283 24.19 16.84 3.83
C LYS A 283 23.29 16.68 2.62
N ARG A 284 23.80 16.89 1.39
CA ARG A 284 22.97 16.95 0.18
C ARG A 284 23.40 15.91 -0.82
N LEU A 285 22.42 15.43 -1.56
CA LEU A 285 22.55 14.52 -2.68
C LEU A 285 21.91 15.14 -3.91
N HIS A 286 22.67 15.26 -4.98
CA HIS A 286 22.24 15.74 -6.28
C HIS A 286 22.40 14.65 -7.31
N PHE A 287 21.31 14.28 -7.99
CA PHE A 287 21.30 13.23 -9.00
C PHE A 287 20.27 13.51 -10.09
N VAL A 288 20.36 12.76 -11.18
CA VAL A 288 19.39 12.75 -12.27
C VAL A 288 18.97 11.33 -12.59
N HIS A 289 17.68 11.15 -12.79
CA HIS A 289 17.11 9.97 -13.43
C HIS A 289 16.82 10.31 -14.89
N GLU A 290 17.21 9.42 -15.79
CA GLU A 290 16.76 9.42 -17.18
C GLU A 290 15.87 8.21 -17.39
N MET A 291 14.62 8.44 -17.83
CA MET A 291 13.61 7.43 -18.09
C MET A 291 13.61 7.07 -19.57
N TYR A 292 13.67 5.79 -19.85
CA TYR A 292 13.72 5.25 -21.21
C TYR A 292 12.57 4.27 -21.43
N HIS A 293 12.12 4.17 -22.66
CA HIS A 293 11.24 3.09 -23.10
C HIS A 293 12.06 1.79 -23.18
N GLY A 294 11.63 0.76 -22.48
CA GLY A 294 12.40 -0.48 -22.28
C GLY A 294 12.72 -1.26 -23.55
N ASP A 295 11.83 -1.20 -24.57
CA ASP A 295 12.04 -1.94 -25.82
C ASP A 295 12.74 -1.11 -26.89
N THR A 296 12.44 0.19 -26.98
CA THR A 296 12.97 1.05 -28.07
C THR A 296 14.22 1.80 -27.65
N GLY A 297 14.48 1.94 -26.36
CA GLY A 297 15.56 2.77 -25.82
C GLY A 297 15.34 4.28 -26.00
N ALA A 298 14.15 4.71 -26.42
CA ALA A 298 13.82 6.12 -26.57
C ALA A 298 13.76 6.80 -25.19
N MET A 299 14.38 7.97 -25.06
CA MET A 299 14.31 8.75 -23.82
C MET A 299 12.94 9.41 -23.67
N LEU A 300 12.24 9.07 -22.58
CA LEU A 300 10.89 9.55 -22.28
C LEU A 300 10.88 10.78 -21.38
N ALA A 301 11.76 10.83 -20.39
CA ALA A 301 11.86 11.95 -19.46
C ALA A 301 13.25 12.05 -18.82
N SER A 302 13.55 13.21 -18.29
CA SER A 302 14.71 13.45 -17.43
C SER A 302 14.24 14.13 -16.14
N VAL A 303 14.62 13.60 -14.98
CA VAL A 303 14.19 14.07 -13.65
C VAL A 303 15.43 14.35 -12.82
N GLU A 304 15.78 15.61 -12.68
CA GLU A 304 16.88 16.08 -11.84
C GLU A 304 16.35 16.39 -10.43
N GLN A 305 17.05 15.92 -9.40
CA GLN A 305 16.61 16.10 -8.01
C GLN A 305 17.76 16.51 -7.10
N MET A 306 17.43 17.43 -6.20
CA MET A 306 18.25 17.82 -5.05
C MET A 306 17.57 17.36 -3.77
N LEU A 307 18.29 16.63 -2.94
CA LEU A 307 17.81 16.13 -1.66
C LEU A 307 18.69 16.61 -0.52
N VAL A 308 18.10 16.72 0.67
CA VAL A 308 18.79 17.01 1.91
C VAL A 308 18.58 15.92 2.94
N HIS A 309 19.66 15.50 3.57
CA HIS A 309 19.61 14.51 4.65
C HIS A 309 19.12 15.14 5.95
N VAL A 310 18.18 14.49 6.61
CA VAL A 310 17.48 15.01 7.79
C VAL A 310 17.53 14.04 8.96
N ASP A 311 17.53 14.58 10.15
CA ASP A 311 17.10 13.92 11.36
C ASP A 311 15.61 14.25 11.56
N MET A 312 14.76 13.27 11.37
CA MET A 312 13.30 13.41 11.45
C MET A 312 12.82 13.68 12.89
N ASN A 313 13.57 13.21 13.89
CA ASN A 313 13.24 13.43 15.30
C ASN A 313 13.58 14.88 15.70
N ALA A 314 14.70 15.40 15.22
CA ALA A 314 15.12 16.75 15.49
C ALA A 314 14.52 17.79 14.52
N GLY A 315 13.86 17.37 13.44
CA GLY A 315 13.24 18.24 12.43
C GLY A 315 14.21 19.15 11.70
N ARG A 316 15.46 18.71 11.45
CA ARG A 316 16.50 19.53 10.83
C ARG A 316 17.46 18.73 9.97
N SER A 317 18.13 19.41 9.03
CA SER A 317 19.19 18.81 8.24
C SER A 317 20.42 18.47 9.08
N VAL A 318 20.95 17.28 8.87
CA VAL A 318 22.17 16.77 9.54
C VAL A 318 23.11 16.15 8.52
N ALA A 319 24.34 15.86 8.93
CA ALA A 319 25.29 15.14 8.08
C ALA A 319 24.78 13.75 7.73
N ILE A 320 25.01 13.31 6.49
CA ILE A 320 24.73 11.95 6.02
C ILE A 320 25.53 10.96 6.90
N LEU A 321 24.89 9.88 7.33
CA LEU A 321 25.56 8.92 8.18
C LEU A 321 26.67 8.19 7.43
N PRO A 322 27.75 7.76 8.10
CA PRO A 322 28.99 7.31 7.44
C PRO A 322 28.79 6.16 6.45
N GLN A 323 27.91 5.20 6.73
CA GLN A 323 27.68 4.06 5.84
C GLN A 323 27.02 4.49 4.51
N VAL A 324 26.04 5.39 4.57
CA VAL A 324 25.36 5.92 3.39
C VAL A 324 26.27 6.89 2.64
N ALA A 325 27.06 7.70 3.37
CA ALA A 325 28.05 8.58 2.75
C ALA A 325 29.09 7.80 1.95
N ALA A 326 29.59 6.68 2.48
CA ALA A 326 30.57 5.84 1.79
C ALA A 326 29.99 5.24 0.48
N ALA A 327 28.73 4.79 0.48
CA ALA A 327 28.05 4.32 -0.72
C ALA A 327 27.91 5.43 -1.77
N LEU A 328 27.47 6.61 -1.32
CA LEU A 328 27.29 7.77 -2.21
C LEU A 328 28.63 8.28 -2.79
N ASP A 329 29.71 8.27 -1.99
CA ASP A 329 31.05 8.62 -2.47
C ASP A 329 31.53 7.64 -3.53
N ALA A 330 31.35 6.32 -3.31
CA ALA A 330 31.71 5.29 -4.30
C ALA A 330 30.94 5.44 -5.61
N ILE A 331 29.63 5.74 -5.54
CA ILE A 331 28.81 5.99 -6.72
C ILE A 331 29.25 7.26 -7.44
N ARG A 332 29.44 8.36 -6.72
CA ARG A 332 29.91 9.63 -7.29
C ARG A 332 31.24 9.44 -8.02
N ASP A 333 32.18 8.73 -7.41
CA ASP A 333 33.51 8.50 -8.00
C ASP A 333 33.43 7.62 -9.26
N ALA A 334 32.56 6.58 -9.23
CA ALA A 334 32.28 5.75 -10.42
C ALA A 334 31.62 6.57 -11.55
N HIS A 335 30.76 7.53 -11.22
CA HIS A 335 30.05 8.36 -12.18
C HIS A 335 30.84 9.59 -12.66
N ALA A 336 31.98 9.90 -12.06
CA ALA A 336 32.72 11.12 -12.35
C ALA A 336 33.20 11.27 -13.81
N HIS A 337 33.32 10.13 -14.52
CA HIS A 337 33.72 10.11 -15.94
C HIS A 337 32.53 10.19 -16.91
N LEU A 338 31.29 10.08 -16.43
CA LEU A 338 30.11 10.15 -17.28
C LEU A 338 29.90 11.59 -17.78
N PRO A 339 29.41 11.77 -19.01
CA PRO A 339 29.03 13.09 -19.48
C PRO A 339 27.88 13.62 -18.65
N LEU A 340 27.85 14.95 -18.43
CA LEU A 340 26.70 15.60 -17.79
C LEU A 340 25.49 15.49 -18.73
N PRO A 341 24.35 14.94 -18.27
CA PRO A 341 23.14 14.87 -19.09
C PRO A 341 22.68 16.26 -19.53
N SER A 342 22.25 16.38 -20.77
CA SER A 342 22.02 17.67 -21.45
C SER A 342 20.91 18.54 -20.81
N ARG A 343 20.07 17.95 -19.96
CA ARG A 343 18.95 18.65 -19.29
C ARG A 343 19.28 19.11 -17.88
N VAL A 344 20.39 18.66 -17.32
CA VAL A 344 20.82 19.03 -15.96
C VAL A 344 21.12 20.51 -15.89
N GLY A 345 20.59 21.16 -14.84
CA GLY A 345 20.75 22.60 -14.61
C GLY A 345 20.00 23.49 -15.59
N SER A 346 19.08 22.95 -16.38
CA SER A 346 18.27 23.71 -17.33
C SER A 346 17.34 24.68 -16.61
N VAL A 347 17.21 25.87 -17.15
CA VAL A 347 16.28 26.91 -16.67
C VAL A 347 15.10 26.99 -17.64
N MET A 348 13.87 26.99 -17.09
CA MET A 348 12.66 27.15 -17.90
C MET A 348 12.66 28.54 -18.55
N GLN A 349 12.65 28.55 -19.88
CA GLN A 349 12.62 29.80 -20.68
C GLN A 349 11.93 29.55 -22.02
N LEU A 350 11.35 30.63 -22.55
CA LEU A 350 10.82 30.58 -23.90
C LEU A 350 11.98 30.43 -24.92
N PRO A 351 11.80 29.58 -25.95
CA PRO A 351 12.81 29.48 -27.01
C PRO A 351 12.99 30.86 -27.70
N PRO A 352 14.22 31.19 -28.15
CA PRO A 352 14.43 32.42 -28.91
C PRO A 352 13.53 32.44 -30.14
N LYS A 353 12.93 33.61 -30.45
CA LYS A 353 12.13 33.74 -31.67
C LYS A 353 13.01 33.33 -32.86
N LYS A 354 12.54 32.40 -33.65
CA LYS A 354 13.18 32.09 -34.94
C LYS A 354 13.24 33.36 -35.76
N PRO A 355 14.39 33.69 -36.39
CA PRO A 355 14.51 34.87 -37.24
C PRO A 355 13.54 34.85 -38.43
#